data_9eaa48cbb6ed28181f7ce539de0d0c7d
#
_entry.id   9eaa48cbb6ed28181f7ce539de0d0c7d
#
_cell.length_a   1.000
_cell.length_b   1.000
_cell.length_c   1.000
_cell.angle_alpha   90.00
_cell.angle_beta   90.00
_cell.angle_gamma   90.00
#
_symmetry.space_group_name_H-M   'P 1'
#
loop_
_entity.id
_entity.type
_entity.pdbx_description
1 polymer ?
#
loop_
_entity_poly.entity_id
_entity_poly.type
_entity_poly.pdbx_seq_one_letter_code
_entity_poly.pdbx_strand_id
1 'polypeptide(L)' 'MMIQAIVYACLMSNPNYCIMLEDQRGPYESERVCKARALQMSHDVHIHMKGYKPRSWECRTLPAGMLTK' A
#
# COMPACT_ATOMS: atom_id res chain seq x y z
N MET A 1 15.18 -4.82 10.10
CA MET A 1 13.82 -4.32 10.28
C MET A 1 13.16 -4.23 8.93
N MET A 2 11.97 -4.79 8.80
CA MET A 2 11.29 -4.86 7.51
C MET A 2 10.07 -3.95 7.52
N ILE A 3 9.83 -3.29 6.39
CA ILE A 3 8.78 -2.28 6.26
C ILE A 3 7.87 -2.64 5.11
N GLN A 4 6.57 -2.69 5.39
CA GLN A 4 5.56 -3.07 4.40
C GLN A 4 4.87 -1.83 3.84
N ALA A 5 4.76 -1.76 2.51
CA ALA A 5 4.02 -0.69 1.85
C ALA A 5 2.54 -1.05 1.78
N ILE A 6 1.70 -0.12 2.19
CA ILE A 6 0.24 -0.32 2.23
C ILE A 6 -0.42 0.92 1.63
N VAL A 7 -1.39 0.69 0.76
CA VAL A 7 -2.17 1.77 0.14
C VAL A 7 -3.64 1.57 0.47
N TYR A 8 -4.30 2.63 0.88
CA TYR A 8 -5.75 2.63 1.13
C TYR A 8 -6.43 3.31 -0.03
N ALA A 9 -7.39 2.62 -0.63
CA ALA A 9 -8.14 3.14 -1.76
C ALA A 9 -9.63 3.02 -1.48
N CYS A 10 -10.39 4.03 -1.90
CA CYS A 10 -11.83 4.06 -1.68
C CYS A 10 -12.57 4.22 -3.01
N LEU A 11 -13.79 3.69 -3.06
CA LEU A 11 -14.64 3.85 -4.23
C LEU A 11 -15.02 5.32 -4.40
N MET A 12 -14.95 5.81 -5.62
CA MET A 12 -15.37 7.17 -5.92
C MET A 12 -16.87 7.33 -5.78
N SER A 13 -17.64 6.30 -6.09
CA SER A 13 -19.10 6.33 -5.98
C SER A 13 -19.58 6.15 -4.55
N ASN A 14 -18.75 5.56 -3.69
CA ASN A 14 -19.08 5.38 -2.27
C ASN A 14 -17.81 5.54 -1.44
N PRO A 15 -17.51 6.77 -0.98
CA PRO A 15 -16.27 7.03 -0.24
C PRO A 15 -16.16 6.29 1.08
N ASN A 16 -17.25 5.70 1.57
CA ASN A 16 -17.20 4.91 2.79
C ASN A 16 -16.71 3.48 2.55
N TYR A 17 -16.65 3.06 1.30
CA TYR A 17 -16.16 1.74 0.95
C TYR A 17 -14.70 1.83 0.54
N CYS A 18 -13.83 1.36 1.42
CA CYS A 18 -12.38 1.43 1.21
C CYS A 18 -11.77 0.06 1.34
N ILE A 19 -10.70 -0.15 0.60
CA ILE A 19 -9.92 -1.38 0.67
C ILE A 19 -8.48 -1.07 1.02
N MET A 20 -7.80 -2.06 1.57
CA MET A 20 -6.39 -1.97 1.91
C MET A 20 -5.61 -2.86 0.97
N LEU A 21 -4.62 -2.28 0.30
CA LEU A 21 -3.77 -2.99 -0.64
C LEU A 21 -2.36 -3.10 -0.07
N GLU A 22 -1.89 -4.32 0.08
CA GLU A 22 -0.54 -4.57 0.56
C GLU A 22 0.37 -4.90 -0.62
N ASP A 23 1.61 -4.41 -0.54
CA ASP A 23 2.60 -4.71 -1.56
C ASP A 23 3.07 -6.15 -1.43
N GLN A 24 2.81 -6.95 -2.45
CA GLN A 24 3.20 -8.35 -2.46
C GLN A 24 4.69 -8.56 -2.73
N ARG A 25 5.37 -7.53 -3.22
CA ARG A 25 6.80 -7.60 -3.46
C ARG A 25 7.61 -7.31 -2.19
N GLY A 26 7.03 -6.54 -1.27
CA GLY A 26 7.68 -6.24 -0.02
C GLY A 26 7.75 -7.44 0.88
N PRO A 27 8.28 -7.28 2.06
CA PRO A 27 8.67 -6.01 2.69
C PRO A 27 10.04 -5.50 2.25
N TYR A 28 10.31 -4.26 2.60
CA TYR A 28 11.57 -3.59 2.25
C TYR A 28 12.37 -3.28 3.50
N GLU A 29 13.68 -3.17 3.35
CA GLU A 29 14.55 -2.82 4.47
C GLU A 29 14.67 -1.32 4.65
N SER A 30 14.40 -0.54 3.61
CA SER A 30 14.56 0.91 3.61
C SER A 30 13.20 1.60 3.55
N GLU A 31 13.01 2.58 4.43
CA GLU A 31 11.79 3.37 4.41
C GLU A 31 11.69 4.18 3.11
N ARG A 32 12.81 4.63 2.58
CA ARG A 32 12.83 5.36 1.30
C ARG A 32 12.26 4.49 0.18
N VAL A 33 12.70 3.25 0.10
CA VAL A 33 12.21 2.32 -0.93
C VAL A 33 10.73 2.04 -0.71
N CYS A 34 10.31 1.86 0.54
CA CYS A 34 8.91 1.64 0.86
C CYS A 34 8.04 2.81 0.41
N LYS A 35 8.46 4.03 0.70
CA LYS A 35 7.71 5.23 0.29
C LYS A 35 7.60 5.33 -1.22
N ALA A 36 8.69 5.10 -1.92
CA ALA A 36 8.69 5.14 -3.38
C ALA A 36 7.73 4.10 -3.94
N ARG A 37 7.74 2.90 -3.38
CA ARG A 37 6.84 1.83 -3.81
C ARG A 37 5.39 2.16 -3.51
N ALA A 38 5.12 2.73 -2.33
CA ALA A 38 3.76 3.11 -1.95
C ALA A 38 3.19 4.15 -2.91
N LEU A 39 3.99 5.12 -3.29
CA LEU A 39 3.57 6.13 -4.27
C LEU A 39 3.31 5.52 -5.63
N GLN A 40 4.15 4.57 -6.04
CA GLN A 40 3.93 3.85 -7.30
C GLN A 40 2.64 3.04 -7.26
N MET A 41 2.36 2.36 -6.15
CA MET A 41 1.13 1.62 -5.98
C MET A 41 -0.10 2.52 -6.03
N SER A 42 -0.02 3.70 -5.42
CA SER A 42 -1.10 4.68 -5.47
C SER A 42 -1.39 5.09 -6.91
N HIS A 43 -0.34 5.31 -7.68
CA HIS A 43 -0.48 5.66 -9.09
C HIS A 43 -1.10 4.52 -9.88
N ASP A 44 -0.69 3.28 -9.61
CA ASP A 44 -1.24 2.11 -10.28
C ASP A 44 -2.72 1.94 -9.97
N VAL A 45 -3.14 2.20 -8.75
CA VAL A 45 -4.56 2.14 -8.38
C VAL A 45 -5.36 3.13 -9.22
N HIS A 46 -4.83 4.34 -9.37
CA HIS A 46 -5.51 5.37 -10.15
C HIS A 46 -5.68 4.97 -11.61
N ILE A 47 -4.69 4.28 -12.18
CA ILE A 47 -4.69 3.90 -13.59
C ILE A 47 -5.45 2.60 -13.83
N HIS A 48 -5.22 1.57 -13.01
CA HIS A 48 -5.68 0.22 -13.29
C HIS A 48 -6.94 -0.19 -12.55
N MET A 49 -7.26 0.45 -11.45
CA MET A 49 -8.46 0.13 -10.67
C MET A 49 -9.52 1.19 -10.89
N LYS A 50 -10.33 0.99 -11.92
CA LYS A 50 -11.40 1.94 -12.24
C LYS A 50 -12.41 2.00 -11.12
N GLY A 51 -12.84 3.22 -10.80
CA GLY A 51 -13.79 3.44 -9.72
C GLY A 51 -13.18 3.58 -8.35
N TYR A 52 -11.88 3.31 -8.21
CA TYR A 52 -11.17 3.50 -6.96
C TYR A 52 -10.22 4.68 -7.04
N LYS A 53 -10.05 5.35 -5.92
CA LYS A 53 -9.13 6.46 -5.80
C LYS A 53 -8.21 6.21 -4.61
N PRO A 54 -6.89 6.32 -4.77
CA PRO A 54 -5.97 6.17 -3.63
C PRO A 54 -6.22 7.31 -2.65
N ARG A 55 -6.46 6.96 -1.39
CA ARG A 55 -6.75 7.95 -0.36
C ARG A 55 -5.52 8.26 0.47
N SER A 56 -4.78 7.22 0.85
CA SER A 56 -3.60 7.39 1.67
C SER A 56 -2.71 6.16 1.51
N TRP A 57 -1.50 6.29 2.02
CA TRP A 57 -0.57 5.16 2.06
C TRP A 57 0.23 5.24 3.33
N GLU A 58 0.81 4.11 3.71
CA GLU A 58 1.70 4.07 4.85
C GLU A 58 2.78 3.02 4.65
N CYS A 59 3.86 3.17 5.41
CA CYS A 59 4.90 2.17 5.51
C CYS A 59 4.90 1.66 6.94
N ARG A 60 4.50 0.40 7.10
CA ARG A 60 4.34 -0.20 8.42
C ARG A 60 5.52 -1.10 8.73
N THR A 61 6.13 -0.86 9.89
CA THR A 61 7.21 -1.72 10.36
C THR A 61 6.63 -3.04 10.86
N LEU A 62 7.20 -4.15 10.39
CA LEU A 62 6.74 -5.48 10.77
C LEU A 62 7.69 -6.11 11.78
N PRO A 63 7.15 -6.81 12.80
CA PRO A 63 7.96 -7.65 13.66
C PRO A 63 8.61 -8.78 12.85
N ALA A 64 9.80 -9.20 13.25
CA ALA A 64 10.55 -10.22 12.51
C ALA A 64 9.76 -11.52 12.34
N GLY A 65 8.99 -11.90 13.36
CA GLY A 65 8.22 -13.15 13.30
C GLY A 65 7.08 -13.16 12.31
N MET A 66 6.64 -12.00 11.84
CA MET A 66 5.53 -11.93 10.89
C MET A 66 5.97 -12.10 9.44
N LEU A 67 7.27 -12.20 9.21
CA LEU A 67 7.80 -12.35 7.86
C LEU A 67 7.91 -13.79 7.43
N THR A 68 7.74 -14.70 8.34
CA THR A 68 7.81 -16.13 8.05
C THR A 68 6.47 -16.62 7.53
N LYS A 69 6.51 -17.21 6.38
CA LYS A 69 5.32 -17.82 5.82
C LYS A 69 5.64 -19.21 5.35
#